data_0923570ba93daab54979960d1b51d9d2
#
_entry.id   0923570ba93daab54979960d1b51d9d2
#
_cell.length_a   1.000
_cell.length_b   1.000
_cell.length_c   1.000
_cell.angle_alpha   90.00
_cell.angle_beta   90.00
_cell.angle_gamma   90.00
#
_symmetry.space_group_name_H-M   'P 1'
#
loop_
_entity.id
_entity.type
_entity.pdbx_description
1 polymer ?
#
loop_
_entity_poly.entity_id
_entity_poly.type
_entity_poly.pdbx_seq_one_letter_code
_entity_poly.pdbx_strand_id
1 'polypeptide(L)'
;LHRYPDGAAKKMRAAIGARFGLDPERIVCGNGSDDLIYLLAGAFSGGGDEVLFPRYSFAMYQIAAQSVGATPVAAADRRLGSNVDNLLRSVTTNTRVCFVANPNNPTGTFLPTNELVRLRQELPDDVLLVIDAAYAEYMRQADYSSGMDLVDSSNNVVVTRTFSKIYGLAALRLGWLYGSPEVVDVLNRV
;
A
#
# COMPACT_ATOMS: atom_id res chain seq x y z
N LEU A 1 -20.61 24.02 3.33
CA LEU A 1 -20.13 23.47 2.03
C LEU A 1 -19.55 24.54 1.08
N HIS A 2 -19.51 25.83 1.47
CA HIS A 2 -19.00 26.92 0.65
C HIS A 2 -17.48 27.15 0.78
N ARG A 3 -16.81 26.42 1.66
CA ARG A 3 -15.36 26.46 1.84
C ARG A 3 -14.72 25.20 1.30
N TYR A 4 -13.53 25.32 0.73
CA TYR A 4 -12.71 24.16 0.40
C TYR A 4 -12.38 23.36 1.65
N PRO A 5 -12.23 22.04 1.55
CA PRO A 5 -11.74 21.22 2.66
C PRO A 5 -10.31 21.62 3.05
N ASP A 6 -9.92 21.29 4.27
CA ASP A 6 -8.53 21.42 4.70
C ASP A 6 -7.65 20.44 3.90
N GLY A 7 -6.75 20.97 3.07
CA GLY A 7 -5.87 20.17 2.22
C GLY A 7 -4.96 19.23 3.01
N ALA A 8 -4.63 19.57 4.27
CA ALA A 8 -3.86 18.71 5.15
C ALA A 8 -4.70 17.63 5.87
N ALA A 9 -6.03 17.65 5.70
CA ALA A 9 -6.98 16.70 6.31
C ALA A 9 -6.79 16.50 7.83
N LYS A 10 -6.37 17.52 8.57
CA LYS A 10 -5.94 17.45 9.98
C LYS A 10 -6.94 16.74 10.89
N LYS A 11 -8.23 17.08 10.76
CA LYS A 11 -9.28 16.46 11.58
C LYS A 11 -9.43 14.96 11.30
N MET A 12 -9.31 14.56 10.03
CA MET A 12 -9.39 13.16 9.62
C MET A 12 -8.16 12.39 10.12
N ARG A 13 -6.96 12.91 9.91
CA ARG A 13 -5.71 12.30 10.40
C ARG A 13 -5.74 12.11 11.91
N ALA A 14 -6.18 13.13 12.68
CA ALA A 14 -6.34 13.04 14.13
C ALA A 14 -7.36 11.96 14.56
N ALA A 15 -8.49 11.88 13.86
CA ALA A 15 -9.51 10.85 14.15
C ALA A 15 -9.02 9.43 13.84
N ILE A 16 -8.31 9.24 12.72
CA ILE A 16 -7.68 7.96 12.36
C ILE A 16 -6.60 7.61 13.39
N GLY A 17 -5.71 8.54 13.72
CA GLY A 17 -4.67 8.33 14.72
C GLY A 17 -5.25 7.90 16.07
N ALA A 18 -6.27 8.60 16.57
CA ALA A 18 -6.95 8.25 17.81
C ALA A 18 -7.64 6.87 17.75
N ARG A 19 -8.22 6.50 16.59
CA ARG A 19 -8.94 5.23 16.42
C ARG A 19 -8.01 4.02 16.35
N PHE A 20 -6.83 4.17 15.72
CA PHE A 20 -5.91 3.07 15.44
C PHE A 20 -4.62 3.11 16.29
N GLY A 21 -4.47 4.12 17.15
CA GLY A 21 -3.26 4.30 17.96
C GLY A 21 -2.03 4.72 17.13
N LEU A 22 -2.24 5.48 16.05
CA LEU A 22 -1.19 5.88 15.10
C LEU A 22 -0.84 7.35 15.25
N ASP A 23 0.39 7.72 14.88
CA ASP A 23 0.81 9.13 14.78
C ASP A 23 0.09 9.82 13.61
N PRO A 24 -0.74 10.85 13.85
CA PRO A 24 -1.43 11.59 12.79
C PRO A 24 -0.50 12.23 11.77
N GLU A 25 0.74 12.59 12.16
CA GLU A 25 1.71 13.21 11.26
C GLU A 25 2.29 12.20 10.24
N ARG A 26 2.11 10.91 10.48
CA ARG A 26 2.51 9.82 9.59
C ARG A 26 1.37 9.30 8.72
N ILE A 27 0.23 10.01 8.69
CA ILE A 27 -0.96 9.64 7.91
C ILE A 27 -1.11 10.61 6.73
N VAL A 28 -1.31 10.07 5.52
CA VAL A 28 -1.74 10.82 4.33
C VAL A 28 -3.14 10.37 3.96
N CYS A 29 -4.05 11.32 3.73
CA CYS A 29 -5.41 11.05 3.25
C CYS A 29 -5.48 11.28 1.74
N GLY A 30 -6.25 10.45 1.04
CA GLY A 30 -6.45 10.54 -0.41
C GLY A 30 -7.90 10.32 -0.82
N ASN A 31 -8.18 10.56 -2.08
CA ASN A 31 -9.50 10.38 -2.71
C ASN A 31 -9.83 8.90 -2.96
N GLY A 32 -9.81 8.10 -1.88
CA GLY A 32 -9.79 6.65 -1.86
C GLY A 32 -8.34 6.11 -1.82
N SER A 33 -8.18 4.81 -1.58
CA SER A 33 -6.85 4.18 -1.64
C SER A 33 -6.28 4.14 -3.06
N ASP A 34 -7.14 4.19 -4.09
CA ASP A 34 -6.70 4.23 -5.49
C ASP A 34 -5.85 5.47 -5.78
N ASP A 35 -6.26 6.64 -5.30
CA ASP A 35 -5.50 7.89 -5.39
C ASP A 35 -4.10 7.73 -4.77
N LEU A 36 -4.03 7.13 -3.58
CA LEU A 36 -2.77 6.87 -2.89
C LEU A 36 -1.86 5.89 -3.65
N ILE A 37 -2.43 4.89 -4.32
CA ILE A 37 -1.68 3.96 -5.18
C ILE A 37 -1.01 4.72 -6.34
N TYR A 38 -1.76 5.64 -6.99
CA TYR A 38 -1.19 6.48 -8.05
C TYR A 38 -0.11 7.42 -7.53
N LEU A 39 -0.34 8.08 -6.40
CA LEU A 39 0.64 8.97 -5.78
C LEU A 39 1.92 8.22 -5.42
N LEU A 40 1.80 7.02 -4.83
CA LEU A 40 2.95 6.18 -4.48
C LEU A 40 3.73 5.74 -5.74
N ALA A 41 3.04 5.30 -6.78
CA ALA A 41 3.69 4.93 -8.03
C ALA A 41 4.42 6.14 -8.65
N GLY A 42 3.78 7.31 -8.71
CA GLY A 42 4.36 8.52 -9.30
C GLY A 42 5.49 9.14 -8.49
N ALA A 43 5.45 9.01 -7.15
CA ALA A 43 6.47 9.58 -6.28
C ALA A 43 7.73 8.70 -6.18
N PHE A 44 7.60 7.38 -6.37
CA PHE A 44 8.68 6.42 -6.13
C PHE A 44 9.11 5.61 -7.36
N SER A 45 8.47 5.81 -8.53
CA SER A 45 8.87 5.15 -9.77
C SER A 45 8.60 6.03 -10.99
N GLY A 46 9.20 5.70 -12.12
CA GLY A 46 9.08 6.42 -13.38
C GLY A 46 9.63 5.65 -14.56
N GLY A 47 9.93 6.36 -15.66
CA GLY A 47 10.50 5.74 -16.86
C GLY A 47 11.83 5.06 -16.58
N GLY A 48 11.92 3.76 -16.88
CA GLY A 48 13.08 2.91 -16.63
C GLY A 48 13.00 2.11 -15.33
N ASP A 49 12.10 2.47 -14.41
CA ASP A 49 11.86 1.73 -13.18
C ASP A 49 10.82 0.62 -13.37
N GLU A 50 10.77 -0.29 -12.42
CA GLU A 50 9.81 -1.39 -12.35
C GLU A 50 8.93 -1.29 -11.10
N VAL A 51 7.63 -1.60 -11.30
CA VAL A 51 6.66 -1.77 -10.23
C VAL A 51 6.24 -3.23 -10.18
N LEU A 52 6.58 -3.89 -9.08
CA LEU A 52 6.37 -5.31 -8.86
C LEU A 52 5.04 -5.55 -8.13
N PHE A 53 4.30 -6.60 -8.50
CA PHE A 53 3.08 -7.04 -7.82
C PHE A 53 2.74 -8.50 -8.15
N PRO A 54 1.92 -9.20 -7.33
CA PRO A 54 1.44 -10.55 -7.65
C PRO A 54 0.54 -10.53 -8.89
N ARG A 55 0.64 -11.55 -9.76
CA ARG A 55 -0.10 -11.63 -11.04
C ARG A 55 -1.61 -11.48 -10.89
N TYR A 56 -2.20 -12.18 -9.93
CA TYR A 56 -3.65 -12.13 -9.67
C TYR A 56 -3.95 -11.18 -8.52
N SER A 57 -3.59 -9.91 -8.68
CA SER A 57 -3.81 -8.84 -7.70
C SER A 57 -4.69 -7.72 -8.28
N PHE A 58 -4.83 -6.65 -7.53
CA PHE A 58 -5.67 -5.52 -7.92
C PHE A 58 -5.12 -4.84 -9.18
N ALA A 59 -5.95 -4.74 -10.22
CA ALA A 59 -5.55 -4.25 -11.55
C ALA A 59 -4.95 -2.83 -11.54
N MET A 60 -5.28 -2.02 -10.51
CA MET A 60 -4.79 -0.66 -10.40
C MET A 60 -3.27 -0.57 -10.25
N TYR A 61 -2.59 -1.60 -9.73
CA TYR A 61 -1.12 -1.57 -9.62
C TYR A 61 -0.45 -1.51 -10.98
N GLN A 62 -0.92 -2.33 -11.91
CA GLN A 62 -0.46 -2.31 -13.31
C GLN A 62 -0.76 -0.96 -13.97
N ILE A 63 -1.99 -0.45 -13.79
CA ILE A 63 -2.43 0.80 -14.41
C ILE A 63 -1.63 1.97 -13.84
N ALA A 64 -1.42 2.03 -12.52
CA ALA A 64 -0.62 3.06 -11.88
C ALA A 64 0.84 3.04 -12.37
N ALA A 65 1.47 1.87 -12.47
CA ALA A 65 2.81 1.72 -13.04
C ALA A 65 2.90 2.30 -14.46
N GLN A 66 1.96 1.91 -15.33
CA GLN A 66 1.93 2.37 -16.72
C GLN A 66 1.67 3.88 -16.82
N SER A 67 0.84 4.46 -15.95
CA SER A 67 0.51 5.88 -15.97
C SER A 67 1.70 6.80 -15.71
N VAL A 68 2.74 6.29 -15.03
CA VAL A 68 3.97 7.02 -14.71
C VAL A 68 5.16 6.60 -15.59
N GLY A 69 4.91 5.74 -16.59
CA GLY A 69 5.93 5.25 -17.52
C GLY A 69 6.84 4.15 -16.95
N ALA A 70 6.51 3.63 -15.76
CA ALA A 70 7.22 2.50 -15.18
C ALA A 70 6.78 1.17 -15.81
N THR A 71 7.65 0.16 -15.77
CA THR A 71 7.37 -1.18 -16.27
C THR A 71 6.63 -2.00 -15.20
N PRO A 72 5.39 -2.48 -15.46
CA PRO A 72 4.70 -3.37 -14.55
C PRO A 72 5.30 -4.77 -14.60
N VAL A 73 5.68 -5.33 -13.46
CA VAL A 73 6.24 -6.68 -13.31
C VAL A 73 5.29 -7.53 -12.46
N ALA A 74 4.65 -8.51 -13.11
CA ALA A 74 3.70 -9.41 -12.47
C ALA A 74 4.39 -10.72 -12.04
N ALA A 75 4.68 -10.88 -10.76
CA ALA A 75 5.23 -12.12 -10.20
C ALA A 75 4.20 -13.25 -10.24
N ALA A 76 4.65 -14.46 -10.54
CA ALA A 76 3.78 -15.63 -10.60
C ALA A 76 3.21 -15.99 -9.21
N ASP A 77 1.92 -16.21 -9.14
CA ASP A 77 1.24 -16.68 -7.93
C ASP A 77 1.35 -18.21 -7.75
N ARG A 78 1.11 -18.65 -6.55
CA ARG A 78 0.99 -20.08 -6.24
C ARG A 78 -0.42 -20.37 -5.71
N ARG A 79 -1.19 -21.20 -6.41
CA ARG A 79 -2.58 -21.55 -6.05
C ARG A 79 -3.46 -20.31 -5.83
N LEU A 80 -3.34 -19.31 -6.72
CA LEU A 80 -4.05 -18.03 -6.67
C LEU A 80 -3.67 -17.14 -5.47
N GLY A 81 -2.66 -17.51 -4.69
CA GLY A 81 -2.13 -16.72 -3.58
C GLY A 81 -0.81 -16.07 -3.93
N SER A 82 -0.57 -14.89 -3.42
CA SER A 82 0.72 -14.22 -3.50
C SER A 82 1.82 -15.14 -2.96
N ASN A 83 2.95 -15.20 -3.66
CA ASN A 83 4.06 -16.05 -3.26
C ASN A 83 5.34 -15.21 -3.10
N VAL A 84 5.85 -15.16 -1.88
CA VAL A 84 7.00 -14.32 -1.52
C VAL A 84 8.26 -14.73 -2.27
N ASP A 85 8.52 -16.03 -2.48
CA ASP A 85 9.68 -16.48 -3.26
C ASP A 85 9.63 -16.00 -4.71
N ASN A 86 8.43 -15.97 -5.30
CA ASN A 86 8.26 -15.50 -6.68
C ASN A 86 8.36 -13.98 -6.76
N LEU A 87 7.85 -13.24 -5.78
CA LEU A 87 8.05 -11.80 -5.68
C LEU A 87 9.55 -11.49 -5.60
N LEU A 88 10.27 -12.08 -4.67
CA LEU A 88 11.71 -11.86 -4.48
C LEU A 88 12.54 -12.23 -5.70
N ARG A 89 12.22 -13.33 -6.40
CA ARG A 89 12.89 -13.71 -7.65
C ARG A 89 12.62 -12.75 -8.81
N SER A 90 11.52 -12.00 -8.75
CA SER A 90 11.15 -11.02 -9.78
C SER A 90 11.73 -9.63 -9.53
N VAL A 91 12.40 -9.42 -8.41
CA VAL A 91 13.11 -8.16 -8.10
C VAL A 91 14.34 -8.03 -9.01
N THR A 92 14.51 -6.85 -9.58
CA THR A 92 15.70 -6.46 -10.35
C THR A 92 16.30 -5.19 -9.76
N THR A 93 17.40 -4.73 -10.31
CA THR A 93 18.03 -3.43 -9.94
C THR A 93 17.16 -2.23 -10.31
N ASN A 94 16.14 -2.41 -11.14
CA ASN A 94 15.19 -1.36 -11.54
C ASN A 94 13.90 -1.36 -10.70
N THR A 95 13.67 -2.37 -9.87
CA THR A 95 12.48 -2.43 -9.01
C THR A 95 12.53 -1.30 -7.98
N ARG A 96 11.46 -0.49 -7.91
CA ARG A 96 11.35 0.63 -6.94
C ARG A 96 10.15 0.49 -6.01
N VAL A 97 9.07 -0.12 -6.48
CA VAL A 97 7.85 -0.29 -5.69
C VAL A 97 7.39 -1.74 -5.80
N CYS A 98 7.01 -2.34 -4.67
CA CYS A 98 6.38 -3.64 -4.58
C CYS A 98 5.00 -3.49 -3.94
N PHE A 99 3.93 -3.68 -4.70
CA PHE A 99 2.56 -3.69 -4.18
C PHE A 99 2.13 -5.10 -3.79
N VAL A 100 1.55 -5.25 -2.60
CA VAL A 100 0.95 -6.51 -2.13
C VAL A 100 -0.39 -6.21 -1.47
N ALA A 101 -1.49 -6.69 -2.07
CA ALA A 101 -2.80 -6.64 -1.41
C ALA A 101 -2.88 -7.74 -0.34
N ASN A 102 -3.19 -7.36 0.89
CA ASN A 102 -3.31 -8.31 2.01
C ASN A 102 -4.45 -7.94 2.96
N PRO A 103 -5.63 -8.62 2.87
CA PRO A 103 -5.97 -9.73 1.96
C PRO A 103 -5.99 -9.34 0.49
N ASN A 104 -5.71 -10.32 -0.37
CA ASN A 104 -5.62 -10.09 -1.81
C ASN A 104 -6.99 -9.92 -2.50
N ASN A 105 -7.07 -8.98 -3.41
CA ASN A 105 -8.17 -8.76 -4.33
C ASN A 105 -7.71 -9.17 -5.75
N PRO A 106 -8.36 -10.12 -6.47
CA PRO A 106 -9.70 -10.65 -6.21
C PRO A 106 -9.75 -12.01 -5.48
N THR A 107 -8.62 -12.62 -5.14
CA THR A 107 -8.57 -14.03 -4.75
C THR A 107 -9.03 -14.33 -3.32
N GLY A 108 -9.05 -13.31 -2.45
CA GLY A 108 -9.37 -13.45 -1.03
C GLY A 108 -8.32 -14.19 -0.21
N THR A 109 -7.19 -14.54 -0.81
CA THR A 109 -6.07 -15.16 -0.10
C THR A 109 -5.30 -14.10 0.70
N PHE A 110 -4.48 -14.52 1.65
CA PHE A 110 -3.62 -13.60 2.39
C PHE A 110 -2.23 -14.20 2.61
N LEU A 111 -1.25 -13.34 2.83
CA LEU A 111 0.07 -13.70 3.33
C LEU A 111 0.04 -13.67 4.86
N PRO A 112 0.47 -14.75 5.52
CA PRO A 112 0.68 -14.76 6.97
C PRO A 112 1.70 -13.70 7.40
N THR A 113 1.62 -13.28 8.64
CA THR A 113 2.49 -12.22 9.20
C THR A 113 3.98 -12.52 9.00
N ASN A 114 4.41 -13.76 9.20
CA ASN A 114 5.81 -14.16 9.00
C ASN A 114 6.27 -14.01 7.53
N GLU A 115 5.39 -14.24 6.56
CA GLU A 115 5.70 -14.05 5.14
C GLU A 115 5.77 -12.56 4.76
N LEU A 116 4.94 -11.70 5.35
CA LEU A 116 5.08 -10.25 5.17
C LEU A 116 6.39 -9.72 5.77
N VAL A 117 6.75 -10.18 6.95
CA VAL A 117 8.03 -9.85 7.61
C VAL A 117 9.20 -10.30 6.73
N ARG A 118 9.17 -11.56 6.26
CA ARG A 118 10.20 -12.10 5.37
C ARG A 118 10.31 -11.31 4.08
N LEU A 119 9.18 -10.98 3.44
CA LEU A 119 9.18 -10.17 2.23
C LEU A 119 9.90 -8.84 2.46
N ARG A 120 9.60 -8.13 3.57
CA ARG A 120 10.29 -6.87 3.86
C ARG A 120 11.79 -7.08 4.10
N GLN A 121 12.18 -8.11 4.86
CA GLN A 121 13.56 -8.36 5.21
C GLN A 121 14.43 -8.73 4.01
N GLU A 122 13.86 -9.39 3.01
CA GLU A 122 14.59 -9.86 1.82
C GLU A 122 14.46 -8.93 0.62
N LEU A 123 13.50 -7.96 0.63
CA LEU A 123 13.47 -6.90 -0.38
C LEU A 123 14.64 -5.93 -0.17
N PRO A 124 15.26 -5.40 -1.26
CA PRO A 124 16.26 -4.33 -1.16
C PRO A 124 15.72 -3.10 -0.41
N ASP A 125 16.62 -2.36 0.26
CA ASP A 125 16.25 -1.19 1.06
C ASP A 125 15.73 -0.01 0.23
N ASP A 126 16.06 0.03 -1.06
CA ASP A 126 15.59 1.05 -2.01
C ASP A 126 14.26 0.68 -2.68
N VAL A 127 13.66 -0.46 -2.34
CA VAL A 127 12.33 -0.86 -2.81
C VAL A 127 11.27 -0.51 -1.77
N LEU A 128 10.31 0.33 -2.12
CA LEU A 128 9.15 0.64 -1.28
C LEU A 128 8.16 -0.52 -1.28
N LEU A 129 7.91 -1.13 -0.12
CA LEU A 129 6.85 -2.12 0.06
C LEU A 129 5.54 -1.43 0.40
N VAL A 130 4.53 -1.58 -0.46
CA VAL A 130 3.18 -1.07 -0.24
C VAL A 130 2.24 -2.23 0.06
N ILE A 131 1.76 -2.30 1.30
CA ILE A 131 0.78 -3.29 1.75
C ILE A 131 -0.61 -2.66 1.63
N ASP A 132 -1.38 -3.09 0.63
CA ASP A 132 -2.76 -2.64 0.47
C ASP A 132 -3.70 -3.48 1.34
N ALA A 133 -4.02 -2.93 2.51
CA ALA A 133 -4.84 -3.58 3.52
C ALA A 133 -6.32 -3.12 3.47
N ALA A 134 -6.85 -2.93 2.25
CA ALA A 134 -8.23 -2.46 2.03
C ALA A 134 -9.30 -3.37 2.65
N TYR A 135 -8.98 -4.64 2.87
CA TYR A 135 -9.89 -5.65 3.43
C TYR A 135 -9.47 -6.14 4.83
N ALA A 136 -8.57 -5.45 5.51
CA ALA A 136 -8.00 -5.88 6.80
C ALA A 136 -9.07 -6.16 7.87
N GLU A 137 -10.15 -5.37 7.91
CA GLU A 137 -11.21 -5.53 8.92
C GLU A 137 -12.05 -6.81 8.78
N TYR A 138 -11.97 -7.49 7.63
CA TYR A 138 -12.64 -8.79 7.43
C TYR A 138 -11.85 -9.96 7.99
N MET A 139 -10.55 -9.75 8.32
CA MET A 139 -9.66 -10.81 8.78
C MET A 139 -9.90 -11.15 10.25
N ARG A 140 -9.90 -12.46 10.52
CA ARG A 140 -10.04 -13.03 11.87
C ARG A 140 -8.96 -14.06 12.19
N GLN A 141 -8.07 -14.33 11.25
CA GLN A 141 -6.99 -15.29 11.37
C GLN A 141 -5.91 -14.74 12.32
N ALA A 142 -5.46 -15.58 13.25
CA ALA A 142 -4.49 -15.18 14.27
C ALA A 142 -3.10 -14.88 13.69
N ASP A 143 -2.79 -15.44 12.52
CA ASP A 143 -1.54 -15.25 11.79
C ASP A 143 -1.60 -14.14 10.74
N TYR A 144 -2.67 -13.35 10.71
CA TYR A 144 -2.80 -12.19 9.83
C TYR A 144 -2.30 -10.92 10.50
N SER A 145 -1.56 -10.10 9.75
CA SER A 145 -1.24 -8.71 10.08
C SER A 145 -1.58 -7.79 8.89
N SER A 146 -2.06 -6.59 9.18
CA SER A 146 -2.22 -5.52 8.19
C SER A 146 -0.89 -4.87 7.79
N GLY A 147 0.20 -5.20 8.46
CA GLY A 147 1.53 -4.65 8.21
C GLY A 147 1.84 -3.34 8.94
N MET A 148 0.97 -2.83 9.81
CA MET A 148 1.22 -1.57 10.54
C MET A 148 2.49 -1.65 11.39
N ASP A 149 2.74 -2.78 12.05
CA ASP A 149 3.94 -2.99 12.87
C ASP A 149 5.24 -2.94 12.03
N LEU A 150 5.16 -3.29 10.74
CA LEU A 150 6.30 -3.18 9.81
C LEU A 150 6.63 -1.74 9.46
N VAL A 151 5.62 -0.86 9.39
CA VAL A 151 5.84 0.58 9.15
C VAL A 151 6.62 1.21 10.30
N ASP A 152 6.41 0.76 11.53
CA ASP A 152 7.10 1.31 12.70
C ASP A 152 8.56 0.81 12.82
N SER A 153 8.86 -0.31 12.16
CA SER A 153 10.19 -0.93 12.18
C SER A 153 10.98 -0.74 10.88
N SER A 154 10.44 -0.02 9.87
CA SER A 154 11.06 0.11 8.55
C SER A 154 10.74 1.46 7.90
N ASN A 155 11.71 2.10 7.25
CA ASN A 155 11.51 3.40 6.60
C ASN A 155 10.86 3.30 5.22
N ASN A 156 10.79 2.12 4.64
CA ASN A 156 10.34 1.86 3.27
C ASN A 156 9.15 0.88 3.21
N VAL A 157 8.27 0.97 4.20
CA VAL A 157 6.98 0.28 4.23
C VAL A 157 5.85 1.29 4.35
N VAL A 158 4.79 1.08 3.58
CA VAL A 158 3.55 1.84 3.63
C VAL A 158 2.38 0.87 3.70
N VAL A 159 1.39 1.19 4.53
CA VAL A 159 0.10 0.48 4.54
C VAL A 159 -0.99 1.40 4.04
N THR A 160 -1.74 0.99 3.02
CA THR A 160 -2.93 1.72 2.53
C THR A 160 -4.21 1.11 3.09
N ARG A 161 -5.18 1.98 3.38
CA ARG A 161 -6.50 1.63 3.93
C ARG A 161 -7.59 2.43 3.22
N THR A 162 -8.82 1.93 3.30
CA THR A 162 -9.97 2.59 2.66
C THR A 162 -11.22 2.52 3.52
N PHE A 163 -12.08 3.53 3.40
CA PHE A 163 -13.43 3.50 3.96
C PHE A 163 -14.47 2.90 3.01
N SER A 164 -14.04 2.50 1.82
CA SER A 164 -14.94 1.99 0.76
C SER A 164 -15.49 0.59 1.01
N LYS A 165 -14.85 -0.23 1.87
CA LYS A 165 -15.18 -1.65 2.02
C LYS A 165 -16.09 -1.88 3.22
N ILE A 166 -15.59 -2.38 4.34
CA ILE A 166 -16.40 -2.72 5.51
C ILE A 166 -17.22 -1.54 6.07
N TYR A 167 -16.68 -0.33 5.92
CA TYR A 167 -17.36 0.89 6.39
C TYR A 167 -18.52 1.34 5.48
N GLY A 168 -18.67 0.77 4.28
CA GLY A 168 -19.76 1.08 3.37
C GLY A 168 -19.75 2.50 2.78
N LEU A 169 -18.61 3.20 2.80
CA LEU A 169 -18.49 4.60 2.41
C LEU A 169 -17.81 4.79 1.04
N ALA A 170 -18.01 3.86 0.12
CA ALA A 170 -17.35 3.88 -1.19
C ALA A 170 -17.56 5.17 -1.98
N ALA A 171 -18.77 5.76 -1.91
CA ALA A 171 -19.11 6.99 -2.62
C ALA A 171 -18.41 8.25 -2.07
N LEU A 172 -17.95 8.24 -0.83
CA LEU A 172 -17.27 9.39 -0.21
C LEU A 172 -15.83 9.54 -0.69
N ARG A 173 -15.29 8.56 -1.38
CA ARG A 173 -13.91 8.53 -1.88
C ARG A 173 -12.89 8.89 -0.79
N LEU A 174 -12.92 8.15 0.32
CA LEU A 174 -11.99 8.33 1.44
C LEU A 174 -11.07 7.13 1.59
N GLY A 175 -9.78 7.40 1.55
CA GLY A 175 -8.71 6.46 1.84
C GLY A 175 -7.60 7.13 2.62
N TRP A 176 -6.73 6.36 3.18
CA TRP A 176 -5.57 6.84 3.90
C TRP A 176 -4.42 5.84 3.83
N LEU A 177 -3.22 6.33 4.02
CA LEU A 177 -2.04 5.50 4.23
C LEU A 177 -1.35 5.88 5.53
N TYR A 178 -0.57 4.94 6.04
CA TYR A 178 0.39 5.13 7.13
C TYR A 178 1.78 4.75 6.64
N GLY A 179 2.76 5.63 6.81
CA GLY A 179 4.11 5.46 6.30
C GLY A 179 5.17 6.02 7.25
N SER A 180 6.44 5.89 6.87
CA SER A 180 7.54 6.60 7.55
C SER A 180 7.43 8.11 7.33
N PRO A 181 8.05 8.94 8.20
CA PRO A 181 8.07 10.39 8.00
C PRO A 181 8.61 10.80 6.63
N GLU A 182 9.62 10.09 6.12
CA GLU A 182 10.26 10.36 4.83
C GLU A 182 9.29 10.13 3.67
N VAL A 183 8.55 9.02 3.68
CA VAL A 183 7.54 8.73 2.65
C VAL A 183 6.41 9.75 2.71
N VAL A 184 5.93 10.08 3.91
CA VAL A 184 4.85 11.06 4.10
C VAL A 184 5.27 12.46 3.64
N ASP A 185 6.51 12.87 3.90
CA ASP A 185 7.04 14.15 3.43
C ASP A 185 7.08 14.21 1.89
N VAL A 186 7.53 13.16 1.23
CA VAL A 186 7.50 13.07 -0.25
C VAL A 186 6.08 13.21 -0.77
N LEU A 187 5.13 12.46 -0.23
CA LEU A 187 3.73 12.47 -0.70
C LEU A 187 3.00 13.79 -0.42
N ASN A 188 3.42 14.57 0.56
CA ASN A 188 2.86 15.91 0.82
C ASN A 188 3.38 16.99 -0.13
N ARG A 189 4.34 16.68 -0.99
CA ARG A 189 4.95 17.59 -1.97
C ARG A 189 4.44 17.41 -3.41
N VAL A 190 3.72 16.32 -3.69
CA VAL A 190 3.23 15.94 -5.03
C VAL A 190 1.73 16.13 -5.23
#